data_167a5847c7dc8589b44687058ca6d95c
#
_entry.id   167a5847c7dc8589b44687058ca6d95c
#
_cell.length_a   1.000
_cell.length_b   1.000
_cell.length_c   1.000
_cell.angle_alpha   90.00
_cell.angle_beta   90.00
_cell.angle_gamma   90.00
#
_symmetry.space_group_name_H-M   'P 1'
#
loop_
_entity.id
_entity.type
_entity.pdbx_description
1 polymer ?
#
loop_
_entity_poly.entity_id
_entity_poly.type
_entity_poly.pdbx_seq_one_letter_code
_entity_poly.pdbx_strand_id
1 'polypeptide(L)'
;MTDGGAFMKHRVFLFAVSLLMTCAFIAGCSSSTANSGGTHSDAALSKTVTIRMLDAGQGDAILIDTGAEVVLIDTSDVDERKLFMGALEKAGIDKVDKLILTHAHADHIGGAEPLMKKYQVGAIYDNGIASTSKLFTGYRKMAKEKGIPVTALKAGDRLDLGNGVSFKVLGPSSDRVKAENQRVKKNSKDDAPSPNNDSIVGMLQCGDFRMLFTGDAEAVMEKEYVAEYGDELSADVLKSPHHGSKTSSCSEFLKTVSPAYVVISLGEGNDYGHPHKEPLKRYAKLGAEVLETDINGTITITTDGRDYQIEGER
;
A
#
# COMPACT_ATOMS: atom_id res chain seq x y z
N MET A 1 36.88 10.56 -41.50
CA MET A 1 36.88 11.77 -40.68
C MET A 1 35.77 11.52 -39.65
N THR A 2 36.05 10.80 -38.52
CA THR A 2 36.56 11.30 -37.23
C THR A 2 35.62 12.34 -36.67
N ASP A 3 34.93 12.24 -35.59
CA ASP A 3 35.24 11.91 -34.20
C ASP A 3 33.90 11.91 -33.41
N GLY A 4 33.67 11.34 -32.29
CA GLY A 4 34.47 10.85 -31.19
C GLY A 4 33.53 10.69 -30.03
N GLY A 5 33.39 9.48 -29.52
CA GLY A 5 32.56 9.20 -28.35
C GLY A 5 33.24 9.67 -27.07
N ALA A 6 32.44 10.16 -26.12
CA ALA A 6 32.90 10.41 -24.77
C ALA A 6 32.21 9.41 -23.78
N PHE A 7 32.97 8.40 -23.39
CA PHE A 7 32.67 7.51 -22.28
C PHE A 7 32.99 8.21 -20.95
N MET A 8 32.01 8.39 -20.12
CA MET A 8 32.20 8.89 -18.76
C MET A 8 32.33 7.70 -17.80
N LYS A 9 33.57 7.44 -17.36
CA LYS A 9 33.91 6.41 -16.37
C LYS A 9 33.64 7.00 -14.96
N HIS A 10 32.77 6.37 -14.22
CA HIS A 10 32.64 6.62 -12.79
C HIS A 10 33.73 5.88 -12.01
N ARG A 11 34.51 6.67 -11.24
CA ARG A 11 35.56 6.19 -10.36
C ARG A 11 34.96 5.78 -9.02
N VAL A 12 35.17 4.52 -8.66
CA VAL A 12 34.98 4.02 -7.30
C VAL A 12 36.11 4.54 -6.44
N PHE A 13 35.80 5.25 -5.35
CA PHE A 13 36.76 5.61 -4.32
C PHE A 13 36.58 4.68 -3.12
N LEU A 14 37.54 3.79 -2.93
CA LEU A 14 37.73 3.09 -1.63
C LEU A 14 38.47 4.03 -0.69
N PHE A 15 37.89 4.29 0.47
CA PHE A 15 38.62 4.87 1.60
C PHE A 15 38.78 3.81 2.69
N ALA A 16 40.03 3.42 2.90
CA ALA A 16 40.45 2.72 4.11
C ALA A 16 40.77 3.77 5.18
N VAL A 17 40.21 3.65 6.37
CA VAL A 17 40.54 4.50 7.50
C VAL A 17 41.07 3.65 8.62
N SER A 18 42.27 4.01 8.99
CA SER A 18 43.09 3.50 10.07
C SER A 18 42.62 4.05 11.43
N LEU A 19 42.71 3.18 12.41
CA LEU A 19 42.45 3.33 13.84
C LEU A 19 43.53 4.18 14.55
N LEU A 20 43.12 5.15 15.39
CA LEU A 20 43.99 5.57 16.52
C LEU A 20 43.10 6.07 17.67
N MET A 21 43.26 5.36 18.82
CA MET A 21 42.78 5.73 20.15
C MET A 21 43.56 6.89 20.71
N THR A 22 42.91 7.81 21.41
CA THR A 22 43.46 8.50 22.57
C THR A 22 42.36 8.91 23.54
N CYS A 23 42.47 8.41 24.78
CA CYS A 23 41.68 8.83 25.94
C CYS A 23 42.15 10.19 26.46
N ALA A 24 41.20 11.06 26.82
CA ALA A 24 41.45 12.11 27.82
C ALA A 24 40.17 12.39 28.62
N PHE A 25 40.23 12.12 29.91
CA PHE A 25 39.23 12.53 30.92
C PHE A 25 39.41 14.01 31.24
N ILE A 26 38.32 14.77 31.17
CA ILE A 26 38.23 16.02 31.97
C ILE A 26 36.78 16.13 32.49
N ALA A 27 36.68 16.16 33.81
CA ALA A 27 35.47 16.47 34.55
C ALA A 27 35.26 17.98 34.59
N GLY A 28 34.04 18.44 34.39
CA GLY A 28 33.67 19.84 34.58
C GLY A 28 32.16 19.94 34.79
N CYS A 29 31.77 20.38 35.99
CA CYS A 29 30.38 20.60 36.43
C CYS A 29 29.74 21.85 35.84
N SER A 30 28.40 21.74 35.78
CA SER A 30 27.35 22.78 35.99
C SER A 30 26.95 23.66 34.82
N SER A 31 25.74 23.59 34.42
CA SER A 31 24.58 24.41 34.82
C SER A 31 23.39 24.14 33.88
N SER A 32 22.27 23.91 34.51
CA SER A 32 20.95 23.65 33.91
C SER A 32 20.43 24.88 33.18
N THR A 33 20.09 24.68 31.89
CA THR A 33 19.04 25.50 31.23
C THR A 33 18.07 24.51 30.53
N ALA A 34 16.86 24.47 31.07
CA ALA A 34 15.77 23.70 30.49
C ALA A 34 15.40 24.31 29.14
N ASN A 35 15.64 23.56 28.08
CA ASN A 35 15.10 23.85 26.76
C ASN A 35 14.12 22.71 26.43
N SER A 36 12.83 23.03 26.42
CA SER A 36 11.75 22.13 26.03
C SER A 36 11.79 21.90 24.52
N GLY A 37 12.69 21.05 24.06
CA GLY A 37 12.69 20.49 22.73
C GLY A 37 11.91 19.17 22.78
N GLY A 38 10.83 19.08 22.02
CA GLY A 38 10.08 17.82 21.86
C GLY A 38 11.02 16.75 21.32
N THR A 39 11.33 15.77 22.16
CA THR A 39 12.02 14.56 21.77
C THR A 39 11.06 13.72 20.93
N HIS A 40 11.18 13.77 19.61
CA HIS A 40 10.77 12.63 18.81
C HIS A 40 11.60 11.44 19.31
N SER A 41 10.96 10.48 19.91
CA SER A 41 11.62 9.23 20.32
C SER A 41 12.02 8.49 19.05
N ASP A 42 13.30 8.51 18.71
CA ASP A 42 13.94 7.63 17.73
C ASP A 42 13.90 6.16 18.24
N ALA A 43 12.72 5.61 18.39
CA ALA A 43 12.57 4.18 18.62
C ALA A 43 12.79 3.51 17.25
N ALA A 44 14.01 3.06 17.00
CA ALA A 44 14.29 2.19 15.88
C ALA A 44 13.33 0.99 15.94
N LEU A 45 12.85 0.54 14.77
CA LEU A 45 12.02 -0.65 14.69
C LEU A 45 12.74 -1.83 15.32
N SER A 46 12.01 -2.65 16.07
CA SER A 46 12.58 -3.86 16.66
C SER A 46 12.86 -4.95 15.60
N LYS A 47 12.21 -4.83 14.45
CA LYS A 47 12.32 -5.75 13.30
C LYS A 47 12.09 -5.01 11.99
N THR A 48 12.67 -5.53 10.94
CA THR A 48 12.43 -5.09 9.56
C THR A 48 10.97 -5.33 9.15
N VAL A 49 10.38 -4.38 8.45
CA VAL A 49 9.06 -4.50 7.85
C VAL A 49 9.21 -4.89 6.40
N THR A 50 8.41 -5.85 5.96
CA THR A 50 8.39 -6.33 4.58
C THR A 50 7.01 -6.14 3.98
N ILE A 51 6.93 -5.49 2.83
CA ILE A 51 5.69 -5.29 2.07
C ILE A 51 5.86 -5.98 0.73
N ARG A 52 4.97 -6.91 0.39
CA ARG A 52 5.01 -7.65 -0.89
C ARG A 52 3.76 -7.39 -1.69
N MET A 53 3.95 -6.81 -2.88
CA MET A 53 2.92 -6.80 -3.92
C MET A 53 2.99 -8.16 -4.58
N LEU A 54 2.07 -9.07 -4.25
CA LEU A 54 2.13 -10.45 -4.73
C LEU A 54 1.82 -10.53 -6.23
N ASP A 55 2.60 -11.32 -6.96
CA ASP A 55 2.23 -11.75 -8.31
C ASP A 55 1.06 -12.75 -8.19
N ALA A 56 -0.12 -12.21 -8.11
CA ALA A 56 -1.37 -12.92 -7.85
C ALA A 56 -2.36 -12.83 -9.03
N GLY A 57 -1.86 -12.52 -10.23
CA GLY A 57 -2.68 -12.26 -11.41
C GLY A 57 -3.33 -10.88 -11.36
N GLN A 58 -4.48 -10.75 -12.03
CA GLN A 58 -5.21 -9.48 -12.06
C GLN A 58 -5.80 -9.19 -10.66
N GLY A 59 -5.65 -7.91 -10.23
CA GLY A 59 -6.17 -7.43 -8.95
C GLY A 59 -5.08 -7.16 -7.92
N ASP A 60 -5.51 -6.77 -6.72
CA ASP A 60 -4.60 -6.48 -5.61
C ASP A 60 -4.50 -7.64 -4.63
N ALA A 61 -3.28 -7.96 -4.24
CA ALA A 61 -2.96 -8.82 -3.11
C ALA A 61 -1.64 -8.35 -2.48
N ILE A 62 -1.71 -7.64 -1.37
CA ILE A 62 -0.56 -6.99 -0.77
C ILE A 62 -0.35 -7.52 0.64
N LEU A 63 0.77 -8.19 0.85
CA LEU A 63 1.14 -8.78 2.12
C LEU A 63 2.12 -7.87 2.87
N ILE A 64 1.78 -7.50 4.09
CA ILE A 64 2.62 -6.69 4.98
C ILE A 64 2.97 -7.54 6.20
N ASP A 65 4.25 -7.83 6.37
CA ASP A 65 4.79 -8.47 7.56
C ASP A 65 5.59 -7.44 8.37
N THR A 66 5.06 -7.07 9.51
CA THR A 66 5.71 -6.11 10.41
C THR A 66 6.65 -6.79 11.40
N GLY A 67 6.75 -8.12 11.35
CA GLY A 67 7.44 -8.92 12.35
C GLY A 67 6.67 -9.08 13.67
N ALA A 68 5.56 -8.37 13.84
CA ALA A 68 4.61 -8.50 14.95
C ALA A 68 3.25 -8.99 14.46
N GLU A 69 2.81 -8.52 13.31
CA GLU A 69 1.54 -8.90 12.68
C GLU A 69 1.73 -9.13 11.17
N VAL A 70 0.87 -10.00 10.64
CA VAL A 70 0.72 -10.25 9.20
C VAL A 70 -0.58 -9.61 8.75
N VAL A 71 -0.47 -8.63 7.87
CA VAL A 71 -1.61 -7.88 7.31
C VAL A 71 -1.71 -8.17 5.82
N LEU A 72 -2.91 -8.41 5.33
CA LEU A 72 -3.18 -8.58 3.91
C LEU A 72 -4.15 -7.50 3.46
N ILE A 73 -3.80 -6.78 2.40
CA ILE A 73 -4.71 -5.84 1.73
C ILE A 73 -5.13 -6.47 0.42
N ASP A 74 -6.44 -6.70 0.27
CA ASP A 74 -7.10 -7.36 -0.85
C ASP A 74 -6.66 -8.81 -1.12
N THR A 75 -7.35 -9.50 -2.02
CA THR A 75 -7.25 -10.95 -2.20
C THR A 75 -7.34 -11.39 -3.66
N SER A 76 -6.98 -10.50 -4.61
CA SER A 76 -6.96 -10.76 -6.05
C SER A 76 -8.33 -11.14 -6.65
N ASP A 77 -8.35 -11.48 -7.93
CA ASP A 77 -9.57 -11.82 -8.66
C ASP A 77 -10.06 -13.24 -8.33
N VAL A 78 -11.35 -13.45 -8.61
CA VAL A 78 -12.01 -14.74 -8.45
C VAL A 78 -11.42 -15.82 -9.34
N ASP A 79 -10.97 -15.47 -10.52
CA ASP A 79 -10.38 -16.38 -11.49
C ASP A 79 -8.90 -16.67 -11.18
N GLU A 80 -8.26 -15.79 -10.40
CA GLU A 80 -6.86 -15.88 -10.00
C GLU A 80 -6.63 -16.55 -8.64
N ARG A 81 -7.66 -17.10 -8.02
CA ARG A 81 -7.59 -17.73 -6.68
C ARG A 81 -6.46 -18.73 -6.51
N LYS A 82 -6.17 -19.50 -7.55
CA LYS A 82 -5.09 -20.51 -7.49
C LYS A 82 -3.72 -19.84 -7.41
N LEU A 83 -3.50 -18.80 -8.21
CA LEU A 83 -2.25 -18.04 -8.25
C LEU A 83 -2.08 -17.29 -6.92
N PHE A 84 -3.10 -16.57 -6.48
CA PHE A 84 -3.13 -15.88 -5.19
C PHE A 84 -2.79 -16.80 -4.01
N MET A 85 -3.47 -17.96 -3.91
CA MET A 85 -3.21 -18.90 -2.82
C MET A 85 -1.80 -19.51 -2.89
N GLY A 86 -1.27 -19.74 -4.10
CA GLY A 86 0.11 -20.16 -4.32
C GLY A 86 1.13 -19.11 -3.91
N ALA A 87 0.86 -17.84 -4.19
CA ALA A 87 1.71 -16.72 -3.78
C ALA A 87 1.79 -16.60 -2.25
N LEU A 88 0.66 -16.77 -1.55
CA LEU A 88 0.64 -16.81 -0.08
C LEU A 88 1.42 -18.00 0.50
N GLU A 89 1.29 -19.19 -0.11
CA GLU A 89 2.07 -20.37 0.30
C GLU A 89 3.58 -20.10 0.14
N LYS A 90 3.97 -19.52 -0.99
CA LYS A 90 5.35 -19.15 -1.27
C LYS A 90 5.88 -18.09 -0.30
N ALA A 91 5.02 -17.16 0.12
CA ALA A 91 5.35 -16.16 1.13
C ALA A 91 5.55 -16.76 2.53
N GLY A 92 5.11 -18.01 2.75
CA GLY A 92 5.37 -18.77 3.98
C GLY A 92 4.61 -18.25 5.20
N ILE A 93 3.43 -17.65 5.00
CA ILE A 93 2.61 -17.17 6.12
C ILE A 93 1.79 -18.32 6.74
N ASP A 94 1.60 -18.27 8.06
CA ASP A 94 0.79 -19.23 8.79
C ASP A 94 -0.63 -18.70 9.10
N LYS A 95 -0.78 -17.38 9.16
CA LYS A 95 -2.02 -16.67 9.52
C LYS A 95 -2.08 -15.30 8.87
N VAL A 96 -3.24 -14.68 8.93
CA VAL A 96 -3.47 -13.25 8.63
C VAL A 96 -4.09 -12.60 9.86
N ASP A 97 -3.38 -11.72 10.53
CA ASP A 97 -3.90 -11.03 11.71
C ASP A 97 -4.98 -10.00 11.34
N LYS A 98 -4.75 -9.26 10.25
CA LYS A 98 -5.70 -8.26 9.71
C LYS A 98 -5.84 -8.43 8.20
N LEU A 99 -7.07 -8.61 7.75
CA LEU A 99 -7.44 -8.56 6.33
C LEU A 99 -8.15 -7.24 6.05
N ILE A 100 -7.59 -6.41 5.19
CA ILE A 100 -8.20 -5.15 4.73
C ILE A 100 -8.74 -5.39 3.32
N LEU A 101 -10.04 -5.18 3.11
CA LEU A 101 -10.69 -5.28 1.80
C LEU A 101 -11.09 -3.88 1.35
N THR A 102 -10.43 -3.36 0.31
CA THR A 102 -10.54 -1.97 -0.08
C THR A 102 -11.92 -1.62 -0.60
N HIS A 103 -12.45 -2.45 -1.50
CA HIS A 103 -13.80 -2.30 -2.05
C HIS A 103 -14.32 -3.63 -2.62
N ALA A 104 -15.61 -3.69 -3.00
CA ALA A 104 -16.30 -4.94 -3.25
C ALA A 104 -16.23 -5.45 -4.71
N HIS A 105 -15.20 -5.10 -5.49
CA HIS A 105 -14.95 -5.69 -6.80
C HIS A 105 -14.29 -7.07 -6.71
N ALA A 106 -14.46 -7.86 -7.78
CA ALA A 106 -14.01 -9.25 -7.80
C ALA A 106 -12.49 -9.38 -7.67
N ASP A 107 -11.75 -8.50 -8.31
CA ASP A 107 -10.29 -8.44 -8.33
C ASP A 107 -9.65 -7.87 -7.04
N HIS A 108 -10.49 -7.62 -6.01
CA HIS A 108 -10.06 -7.24 -4.66
C HIS A 108 -10.54 -8.22 -3.59
N ILE A 109 -11.75 -8.76 -3.73
CA ILE A 109 -12.33 -9.67 -2.72
C ILE A 109 -12.47 -11.12 -3.20
N GLY A 110 -11.98 -11.43 -4.40
CA GLY A 110 -12.17 -12.73 -5.05
C GLY A 110 -11.64 -13.91 -4.26
N GLY A 111 -10.50 -13.76 -3.62
CA GLY A 111 -9.83 -14.79 -2.81
C GLY A 111 -10.22 -14.81 -1.34
N ALA A 112 -11.11 -13.92 -0.85
CA ALA A 112 -11.40 -13.80 0.58
C ALA A 112 -11.97 -15.10 1.20
N GLU A 113 -12.88 -15.79 0.51
CA GLU A 113 -13.41 -17.07 1.00
C GLU A 113 -12.36 -18.20 1.04
N PRO A 114 -11.61 -18.51 -0.04
CA PRO A 114 -10.55 -19.51 0.02
C PRO A 114 -9.47 -19.17 1.04
N LEU A 115 -9.11 -17.89 1.21
CA LEU A 115 -8.20 -17.44 2.27
C LEU A 115 -8.71 -17.90 3.66
N MET A 116 -9.94 -17.52 4.01
CA MET A 116 -10.54 -17.87 5.30
C MET A 116 -10.75 -19.38 5.49
N LYS A 117 -10.83 -20.16 4.42
CA LYS A 117 -10.90 -21.64 4.52
C LYS A 117 -9.57 -22.25 4.91
N LYS A 118 -8.46 -21.68 4.44
CA LYS A 118 -7.12 -22.25 4.59
C LYS A 118 -6.33 -21.63 5.75
N TYR A 119 -6.46 -20.32 5.95
CA TYR A 119 -5.69 -19.57 6.95
C TYR A 119 -6.60 -19.10 8.09
N GLN A 120 -6.00 -18.96 9.28
CA GLN A 120 -6.62 -18.22 10.36
C GLN A 120 -6.61 -16.73 10.02
N VAL A 121 -7.78 -16.09 10.07
CA VAL A 121 -7.93 -14.63 9.91
C VAL A 121 -8.40 -14.05 11.24
N GLY A 122 -7.63 -13.11 11.79
CA GLY A 122 -7.91 -12.52 13.11
C GLY A 122 -9.04 -11.50 13.06
N ALA A 123 -8.99 -10.58 12.11
CA ALA A 123 -10.03 -9.56 11.89
C ALA A 123 -10.11 -9.18 10.41
N ILE A 124 -11.28 -8.75 9.98
CA ILE A 124 -11.52 -8.18 8.65
C ILE A 124 -11.89 -6.71 8.81
N TYR A 125 -11.32 -5.89 7.96
CA TYR A 125 -11.62 -4.47 7.82
C TYR A 125 -12.12 -4.22 6.40
N ASP A 126 -13.26 -3.58 6.23
CA ASP A 126 -13.80 -3.20 4.92
C ASP A 126 -14.26 -1.73 4.92
N ASN A 127 -14.69 -1.21 3.79
CA ASN A 127 -15.13 0.18 3.64
C ASN A 127 -16.53 0.47 4.22
N GLY A 128 -17.20 -0.51 4.80
CA GLY A 128 -18.54 -0.34 5.40
C GLY A 128 -19.67 -0.10 4.39
N ILE A 129 -19.41 -0.20 3.09
CA ILE A 129 -20.41 -0.01 2.03
C ILE A 129 -20.96 -1.37 1.63
N ALA A 130 -22.28 -1.49 1.69
CA ALA A 130 -22.96 -2.73 1.34
C ALA A 130 -22.90 -3.00 -0.15
N SER A 131 -22.78 -4.28 -0.51
CA SER A 131 -22.88 -4.75 -1.89
C SER A 131 -23.82 -5.95 -1.96
N THR A 132 -24.50 -6.08 -3.09
CA THR A 132 -25.37 -7.23 -3.41
C THR A 132 -24.62 -8.36 -4.12
N SER A 133 -23.31 -8.18 -4.37
CA SER A 133 -22.51 -9.20 -5.05
C SER A 133 -22.44 -10.49 -4.23
N LYS A 134 -22.38 -11.63 -4.92
CA LYS A 134 -22.25 -12.94 -4.26
C LYS A 134 -20.92 -13.06 -3.49
N LEU A 135 -19.85 -12.46 -3.99
CA LEU A 135 -18.55 -12.44 -3.33
C LEU A 135 -18.62 -11.69 -2.00
N PHE A 136 -19.20 -10.48 -2.01
CA PHE A 136 -19.37 -9.68 -0.80
C PHE A 136 -20.22 -10.40 0.25
N THR A 137 -21.40 -10.88 -0.16
CA THR A 137 -22.31 -11.59 0.75
C THR A 137 -21.73 -12.91 1.24
N GLY A 138 -20.93 -13.58 0.41
CA GLY A 138 -20.25 -14.85 0.72
C GLY A 138 -19.18 -14.67 1.79
N TYR A 139 -18.24 -13.74 1.62
CA TYR A 139 -17.19 -13.55 2.62
C TYR A 139 -17.76 -13.04 3.95
N ARG A 140 -18.76 -12.14 3.94
CA ARG A 140 -19.42 -11.64 5.15
C ARG A 140 -20.15 -12.76 5.91
N LYS A 141 -20.81 -13.66 5.19
CA LYS A 141 -21.45 -14.85 5.78
C LYS A 141 -20.41 -15.76 6.42
N MET A 142 -19.34 -16.08 5.68
CA MET A 142 -18.26 -16.93 6.19
C MET A 142 -17.55 -16.33 7.41
N ALA A 143 -17.27 -15.04 7.40
CA ALA A 143 -16.70 -14.33 8.54
C ALA A 143 -17.58 -14.48 9.79
N LYS A 144 -18.90 -14.30 9.63
CA LYS A 144 -19.88 -14.49 10.72
C LYS A 144 -19.88 -15.95 11.23
N GLU A 145 -19.89 -16.94 10.33
CA GLU A 145 -19.88 -18.36 10.68
C GLU A 145 -18.61 -18.78 11.44
N LYS A 146 -17.48 -18.15 11.09
CA LYS A 146 -16.17 -18.38 11.75
C LYS A 146 -15.93 -17.50 12.98
N GLY A 147 -16.85 -16.59 13.31
CA GLY A 147 -16.68 -15.66 14.44
C GLY A 147 -15.58 -14.60 14.20
N ILE A 148 -15.22 -14.34 12.94
CA ILE A 148 -14.22 -13.32 12.59
C ILE A 148 -14.89 -11.93 12.67
N PRO A 149 -14.36 -11.00 13.50
CA PRO A 149 -14.91 -9.66 13.57
C PRO A 149 -14.69 -8.91 12.24
N VAL A 150 -15.71 -8.16 11.83
CA VAL A 150 -15.66 -7.30 10.64
C VAL A 150 -15.95 -5.86 11.05
N THR A 151 -15.00 -4.97 10.79
CA THR A 151 -15.05 -3.55 11.18
C THR A 151 -14.96 -2.67 9.92
N ALA A 152 -15.87 -1.70 9.83
CA ALA A 152 -15.82 -0.70 8.75
C ALA A 152 -14.76 0.36 9.05
N LEU A 153 -13.91 0.65 8.08
CA LEU A 153 -12.93 1.74 8.10
C LEU A 153 -13.46 2.96 7.34
N LYS A 154 -13.09 4.12 7.84
CA LYS A 154 -13.41 5.41 7.23
C LYS A 154 -12.28 6.41 7.48
N ALA A 155 -12.28 7.50 6.74
CA ALA A 155 -11.34 8.60 6.90
C ALA A 155 -11.19 9.02 8.37
N GLY A 156 -9.95 9.16 8.81
CA GLY A 156 -9.56 9.49 10.17
C GLY A 156 -9.27 8.28 11.08
N ASP A 157 -9.73 7.08 10.72
CA ASP A 157 -9.39 5.86 11.48
C ASP A 157 -7.89 5.55 11.33
N ARG A 158 -7.34 4.89 12.36
CA ARG A 158 -5.94 4.45 12.36
C ARG A 158 -5.87 3.02 12.89
N LEU A 159 -5.17 2.17 12.17
CA LEU A 159 -4.82 0.83 12.63
C LEU A 159 -3.37 0.83 13.12
N ASP A 160 -3.14 0.26 14.29
CA ASP A 160 -1.81 -0.18 14.71
C ASP A 160 -1.55 -1.55 14.08
N LEU A 161 -0.44 -1.68 13.36
CA LEU A 161 -0.03 -2.91 12.71
C LEU A 161 1.11 -3.60 13.48
N GLY A 162 1.38 -3.14 14.70
CA GLY A 162 2.49 -3.62 15.51
C GLY A 162 3.85 -3.09 15.06
N ASN A 163 4.90 -3.31 15.88
CA ASN A 163 6.28 -2.92 15.60
C ASN A 163 6.47 -1.44 15.21
N GLY A 164 5.62 -0.54 15.72
CA GLY A 164 5.67 0.89 15.38
C GLY A 164 5.12 1.25 14.00
N VAL A 165 4.53 0.30 13.30
CA VAL A 165 3.89 0.52 12.00
C VAL A 165 2.43 0.90 12.19
N SER A 166 1.99 1.95 11.50
CA SER A 166 0.59 2.38 11.52
C SER A 166 0.01 2.55 10.12
N PHE A 167 -1.30 2.39 10.01
CA PHE A 167 -2.06 2.61 8.78
C PHE A 167 -3.13 3.66 9.06
N LYS A 168 -2.94 4.89 8.54
CA LYS A 168 -3.91 5.99 8.61
C LYS A 168 -4.87 5.90 7.44
N VAL A 169 -6.16 5.79 7.70
CA VAL A 169 -7.20 5.76 6.67
C VAL A 169 -7.52 7.18 6.22
N LEU A 170 -7.42 7.43 4.93
CA LEU A 170 -7.70 8.71 4.27
C LEU A 170 -9.07 8.73 3.59
N GLY A 171 -9.61 7.56 3.23
CA GLY A 171 -10.92 7.39 2.62
C GLY A 171 -11.44 5.96 2.75
N PRO A 172 -12.75 5.76 2.52
CA PRO A 172 -13.77 6.76 2.21
C PRO A 172 -14.21 7.62 3.42
N SER A 173 -14.77 8.79 3.16
CA SER A 173 -15.34 9.64 4.22
C SER A 173 -16.63 9.03 4.81
N SER A 174 -16.94 9.36 6.06
CA SER A 174 -18.18 8.91 6.72
C SER A 174 -19.44 9.29 5.94
N ASP A 175 -19.45 10.46 5.31
CA ASP A 175 -20.60 10.93 4.55
C ASP A 175 -20.76 10.18 3.24
N ARG A 176 -19.65 9.83 2.57
CA ARG A 176 -19.66 8.97 1.40
C ARG A 176 -20.21 7.58 1.76
N VAL A 177 -19.73 6.94 2.81
CA VAL A 177 -20.25 5.64 3.29
C VAL A 177 -21.75 5.69 3.54
N LYS A 178 -22.25 6.74 4.18
CA LYS A 178 -23.70 6.92 4.42
C LYS A 178 -24.48 7.08 3.11
N ALA A 179 -23.99 7.91 2.20
CA ALA A 179 -24.64 8.18 0.91
C ALA A 179 -24.74 6.91 0.07
N GLU A 180 -23.63 6.16 -0.06
CA GLU A 180 -23.60 4.93 -0.83
C GLU A 180 -24.51 3.84 -0.23
N ASN A 181 -24.49 3.66 1.08
CA ASN A 181 -25.41 2.73 1.76
C ASN A 181 -26.89 3.10 1.58
N GLN A 182 -27.21 4.39 1.52
CA GLN A 182 -28.57 4.83 1.21
C GLN A 182 -28.97 4.51 -0.24
N ARG A 183 -28.02 4.69 -1.20
CA ARG A 183 -28.21 4.37 -2.60
C ARG A 183 -28.43 2.88 -2.81
N VAL A 184 -27.60 2.04 -2.20
CA VAL A 184 -27.75 0.56 -2.25
C VAL A 184 -29.15 0.15 -1.71
N LYS A 185 -29.58 0.71 -0.57
CA LYS A 185 -30.92 0.42 -0.01
C LYS A 185 -32.06 0.82 -0.94
N LYS A 186 -31.93 1.92 -1.69
CA LYS A 186 -32.94 2.38 -2.64
C LYS A 186 -32.89 1.62 -3.97
N ASN A 187 -31.90 0.73 -4.16
CA ASN A 187 -31.64 0.03 -5.42
C ASN A 187 -31.53 1.00 -6.63
N SER A 188 -31.02 2.22 -6.36
CA SER A 188 -30.85 3.25 -7.37
C SER A 188 -29.65 2.89 -8.26
N LYS A 189 -29.92 2.76 -9.56
CA LYS A 189 -28.89 2.52 -10.58
C LYS A 189 -28.51 3.79 -11.35
N ASP A 190 -29.30 4.86 -11.16
CA ASP A 190 -29.09 6.11 -11.88
C ASP A 190 -27.90 6.86 -11.25
N ASP A 191 -26.99 7.33 -12.09
CA ASP A 191 -25.80 8.13 -11.74
C ASP A 191 -24.97 7.56 -10.58
N ALA A 192 -24.83 6.22 -10.55
CA ALA A 192 -24.00 5.57 -9.55
C ALA A 192 -22.52 5.97 -9.73
N PRO A 193 -21.86 6.57 -8.71
CA PRO A 193 -20.41 6.72 -8.74
C PRO A 193 -19.74 5.36 -8.91
N SER A 194 -18.57 5.36 -9.55
CA SER A 194 -17.77 4.14 -9.66
C SER A 194 -17.50 3.56 -8.27
N PRO A 195 -17.78 2.26 -8.02
CA PRO A 195 -17.42 1.61 -6.74
C PRO A 195 -15.93 1.69 -6.42
N ASN A 196 -15.07 1.88 -7.42
CA ASN A 196 -13.64 2.13 -7.25
C ASN A 196 -13.38 3.32 -6.34
N ASN A 197 -14.22 4.36 -6.44
CA ASN A 197 -14.14 5.56 -5.63
C ASN A 197 -14.54 5.35 -4.16
N ASP A 198 -14.99 4.16 -3.81
CA ASP A 198 -15.31 3.73 -2.46
C ASP A 198 -14.15 2.96 -1.80
N SER A 199 -13.02 2.85 -2.49
CA SER A 199 -11.82 2.16 -1.99
C SER A 199 -11.34 2.72 -0.66
N ILE A 200 -10.91 1.85 0.25
CA ILE A 200 -10.08 2.28 1.38
C ILE A 200 -8.77 2.80 0.81
N VAL A 201 -8.52 4.08 1.03
CA VAL A 201 -7.25 4.72 0.76
C VAL A 201 -6.55 4.95 2.09
N GLY A 202 -5.28 4.56 2.19
CA GLY A 202 -4.56 4.65 3.45
C GLY A 202 -3.07 4.84 3.30
N MET A 203 -2.49 5.53 4.27
CA MET A 203 -1.06 5.77 4.40
C MET A 203 -0.47 4.83 5.44
N LEU A 204 0.39 3.93 5.01
CA LEU A 204 1.26 3.18 5.91
C LEU A 204 2.44 4.08 6.28
N GLN A 205 2.73 4.14 7.56
CA GLN A 205 3.90 4.83 8.10
C GLN A 205 4.69 3.91 9.02
N CYS A 206 5.98 3.86 8.77
CA CYS A 206 6.95 3.06 9.49
C CYS A 206 8.20 3.92 9.70
N GLY A 207 8.33 4.57 10.87
CA GLY A 207 9.36 5.60 11.05
C GLY A 207 9.19 6.75 10.06
N ASP A 208 10.23 7.01 9.28
CA ASP A 208 10.21 8.03 8.21
C ASP A 208 9.66 7.48 6.89
N PHE A 209 9.68 6.14 6.69
CA PHE A 209 9.15 5.51 5.48
C PHE A 209 7.63 5.61 5.39
N ARG A 210 7.14 5.97 4.21
CA ARG A 210 5.72 6.14 3.92
C ARG A 210 5.33 5.48 2.61
N MET A 211 4.24 4.71 2.63
CA MET A 211 3.65 4.12 1.43
C MET A 211 2.15 4.41 1.36
N LEU A 212 1.72 4.95 0.22
CA LEU A 212 0.31 5.26 -0.02
C LEU A 212 -0.36 4.13 -0.80
N PHE A 213 -1.41 3.56 -0.20
CA PHE A 213 -2.29 2.56 -0.81
C PHE A 213 -3.59 3.24 -1.24
N THR A 214 -4.02 3.01 -2.45
CA THR A 214 -5.11 3.75 -3.08
C THR A 214 -6.29 2.88 -3.48
N GLY A 215 -6.14 1.53 -3.39
CA GLY A 215 -7.08 0.65 -4.06
C GLY A 215 -7.28 1.11 -5.51
N ASP A 216 -8.52 1.27 -5.91
CA ASP A 216 -8.89 1.67 -7.27
C ASP A 216 -9.44 3.11 -7.36
N ALA A 217 -9.11 3.97 -6.38
CA ALA A 217 -9.54 5.36 -6.40
C ALA A 217 -9.23 6.03 -7.73
N GLU A 218 -10.23 6.73 -8.29
CA GLU A 218 -10.12 7.42 -9.58
C GLU A 218 -9.83 8.91 -9.40
N ALA A 219 -9.53 9.61 -10.48
CA ALA A 219 -9.09 11.00 -10.48
C ALA A 219 -10.03 11.96 -9.75
N VAL A 220 -11.31 11.65 -9.62
CA VAL A 220 -12.26 12.47 -8.85
C VAL A 220 -11.92 12.43 -7.36
N MET A 221 -11.64 11.23 -6.83
CA MET A 221 -11.26 11.07 -5.43
C MET A 221 -9.83 11.54 -5.16
N GLU A 222 -8.92 11.32 -6.09
CA GLU A 222 -7.55 11.82 -5.99
C GLU A 222 -7.52 13.35 -5.76
N LYS A 223 -8.36 14.10 -6.47
CA LYS A 223 -8.48 15.56 -6.31
C LYS A 223 -9.09 15.94 -4.95
N GLU A 224 -10.09 15.18 -4.48
CA GLU A 224 -10.65 15.38 -3.14
C GLU A 224 -9.57 15.15 -2.07
N TYR A 225 -8.78 14.08 -2.18
CA TYR A 225 -7.68 13.82 -1.25
C TYR A 225 -6.60 14.91 -1.30
N VAL A 226 -6.24 15.42 -2.48
CA VAL A 226 -5.31 16.55 -2.60
C VAL A 226 -5.86 17.79 -1.88
N ALA A 227 -7.13 18.10 -2.08
CA ALA A 227 -7.76 19.27 -1.45
C ALA A 227 -7.85 19.13 0.09
N GLU A 228 -8.08 17.90 0.59
CA GLU A 228 -8.27 17.63 2.01
C GLU A 228 -6.95 17.46 2.78
N TYR A 229 -5.99 16.73 2.21
CA TYR A 229 -4.78 16.31 2.91
C TYR A 229 -3.51 17.02 2.47
N GLY A 230 -3.47 17.59 1.26
CA GLY A 230 -2.29 18.31 0.76
C GLY A 230 -1.00 17.51 0.94
N ASP A 231 0.02 18.14 1.55
CA ASP A 231 1.34 17.53 1.75
C ASP A 231 1.35 16.28 2.65
N GLU A 232 0.28 16.02 3.39
CA GLU A 232 0.14 14.75 4.14
C GLU A 232 0.07 13.52 3.23
N LEU A 233 -0.21 13.69 1.93
CA LEU A 233 -0.18 12.62 0.93
C LEU A 233 1.22 12.22 0.48
N SER A 234 2.26 13.00 0.79
CA SER A 234 3.63 12.70 0.38
C SER A 234 4.05 11.31 0.85
N ALA A 235 4.60 10.50 -0.06
CA ALA A 235 4.99 9.12 0.20
C ALA A 235 6.20 8.71 -0.65
N ASP A 236 7.04 7.83 -0.13
CA ASP A 236 8.19 7.28 -0.85
C ASP A 236 7.75 6.33 -1.97
N VAL A 237 6.70 5.55 -1.69
CA VAL A 237 6.14 4.57 -2.61
C VAL A 237 4.64 4.77 -2.75
N LEU A 238 4.17 4.72 -4.00
CA LEU A 238 2.76 4.73 -4.34
C LEU A 238 2.34 3.37 -4.90
N LYS A 239 1.34 2.69 -4.29
CA LYS A 239 0.56 1.69 -5.02
C LYS A 239 -0.22 2.42 -6.10
N SER A 240 0.04 2.10 -7.36
CA SER A 240 -0.67 2.71 -8.48
C SER A 240 -2.18 2.56 -8.33
N PRO A 241 -2.97 3.65 -8.37
CA PRO A 241 -4.42 3.54 -8.33
C PRO A 241 -4.94 2.75 -9.53
N HIS A 242 -5.93 1.88 -9.27
CA HIS A 242 -6.71 1.18 -10.28
C HIS A 242 -5.83 0.49 -11.36
N HIS A 243 -4.80 -0.25 -10.90
CA HIS A 243 -3.89 -1.04 -11.73
C HIS A 243 -3.26 -0.28 -12.90
N GLY A 244 -3.04 1.04 -12.73
CA GLY A 244 -2.55 1.90 -13.82
C GLY A 244 -3.61 2.24 -14.86
N SER A 245 -4.89 2.30 -14.49
CA SER A 245 -5.98 2.75 -15.35
C SER A 245 -5.84 4.22 -15.74
N LYS A 246 -6.25 4.57 -16.96
CA LYS A 246 -6.32 5.97 -17.44
C LYS A 246 -7.32 6.84 -16.66
N THR A 247 -8.25 6.23 -15.91
CA THR A 247 -9.21 6.94 -15.06
C THR A 247 -8.59 7.52 -13.80
N SER A 248 -7.36 7.10 -13.48
CA SER A 248 -6.65 7.40 -12.24
C SER A 248 -5.30 8.09 -12.49
N SER A 249 -4.55 8.32 -11.42
CA SER A 249 -3.19 8.88 -11.45
C SER A 249 -3.12 10.27 -12.09
N CYS A 250 -4.03 11.18 -11.68
CA CYS A 250 -4.04 12.53 -12.22
C CYS A 250 -2.77 13.31 -11.82
N SER A 251 -2.34 14.23 -12.68
CA SER A 251 -1.06 14.93 -12.51
C SER A 251 -0.96 15.76 -11.22
N GLU A 252 -2.08 16.25 -10.71
CA GLU A 252 -2.13 17.02 -9.47
C GLU A 252 -1.83 16.10 -8.27
N PHE A 253 -2.52 14.97 -8.20
CA PHE A 253 -2.32 13.96 -7.18
C PHE A 253 -0.88 13.44 -7.17
N LEU A 254 -0.35 13.06 -8.34
CA LEU A 254 1.01 12.55 -8.46
C LEU A 254 2.06 13.56 -8.01
N LYS A 255 1.87 14.86 -8.30
CA LYS A 255 2.77 15.92 -7.83
C LYS A 255 2.73 16.09 -6.31
N THR A 256 1.55 15.93 -5.72
CA THR A 256 1.36 16.06 -4.27
C THR A 256 1.94 14.85 -3.53
N VAL A 257 1.70 13.64 -4.04
CA VAL A 257 2.29 12.41 -3.46
C VAL A 257 3.81 12.39 -3.67
N SER A 258 4.28 12.80 -4.84
CA SER A 258 5.69 12.89 -5.24
C SER A 258 6.51 11.62 -4.94
N PRO A 259 6.02 10.41 -5.30
CA PRO A 259 6.68 9.17 -4.95
C PRO A 259 7.97 8.97 -5.75
N ALA A 260 9.00 8.36 -5.13
CA ALA A 260 10.18 7.89 -5.83
C ALA A 260 9.87 6.62 -6.64
N TYR A 261 8.97 5.76 -6.13
CA TYR A 261 8.57 4.51 -6.76
C TYR A 261 7.05 4.39 -6.89
N VAL A 262 6.61 3.84 -8.01
CA VAL A 262 5.21 3.45 -8.24
C VAL A 262 5.17 1.95 -8.48
N VAL A 263 4.37 1.23 -7.70
CA VAL A 263 4.18 -0.21 -7.86
C VAL A 263 2.78 -0.47 -8.41
N ILE A 264 2.70 -1.25 -9.48
CA ILE A 264 1.46 -1.60 -10.16
C ILE A 264 1.20 -3.09 -10.00
N SER A 265 0.06 -3.47 -9.37
CA SER A 265 -0.43 -4.83 -9.34
C SER A 265 -1.30 -5.08 -10.56
N LEU A 266 -0.98 -6.08 -11.36
CA LEU A 266 -1.77 -6.48 -12.53
C LEU A 266 -1.33 -7.88 -13.02
N GLY A 267 -2.21 -8.52 -13.80
CA GLY A 267 -1.94 -9.81 -14.43
C GLY A 267 -1.36 -9.68 -15.83
N GLU A 268 -0.45 -10.59 -16.20
CA GLU A 268 0.08 -10.68 -17.56
C GLU A 268 -1.06 -10.90 -18.56
N GLY A 269 -1.09 -10.06 -19.60
CA GLY A 269 -2.10 -10.17 -20.68
C GLY A 269 -3.54 -9.87 -20.23
N ASN A 270 -3.73 -9.08 -19.17
CA ASN A 270 -5.06 -8.73 -18.65
C ASN A 270 -5.98 -8.11 -19.71
N ASP A 271 -7.28 -8.42 -19.64
CA ASP A 271 -8.30 -7.98 -20.61
C ASP A 271 -8.60 -6.48 -20.56
N TYR A 272 -8.13 -5.77 -19.52
CA TYR A 272 -8.36 -4.33 -19.35
C TYR A 272 -7.36 -3.46 -20.13
N GLY A 273 -6.25 -4.07 -20.59
CA GLY A 273 -5.16 -3.35 -21.25
C GLY A 273 -4.37 -2.46 -20.27
N HIS A 274 -4.38 -2.82 -18.99
CA HIS A 274 -3.58 -2.18 -17.95
C HIS A 274 -2.12 -2.65 -18.02
N PRO A 275 -1.14 -1.78 -17.66
CA PRO A 275 -1.34 -0.37 -17.38
C PRO A 275 -1.55 0.44 -18.66
N HIS A 276 -2.39 1.47 -18.62
CA HIS A 276 -2.60 2.35 -19.74
C HIS A 276 -1.38 3.29 -19.96
N LYS A 277 -1.20 3.74 -21.19
CA LYS A 277 -0.07 4.62 -21.56
C LYS A 277 -0.09 5.98 -20.85
N GLU A 278 -1.27 6.49 -20.50
CA GLU A 278 -1.44 7.80 -19.88
C GLU A 278 -0.84 7.88 -18.47
N PRO A 279 -1.16 6.96 -17.53
CA PRO A 279 -0.48 6.92 -16.22
C PRO A 279 1.03 6.73 -16.36
N LEU A 280 1.49 5.78 -17.18
CA LEU A 280 2.93 5.52 -17.37
C LEU A 280 3.69 6.78 -17.83
N LYS A 281 3.10 7.56 -18.76
CA LYS A 281 3.69 8.85 -19.17
C LYS A 281 3.74 9.86 -18.01
N ARG A 282 2.75 9.87 -17.12
CA ARG A 282 2.72 10.77 -15.96
C ARG A 282 3.76 10.36 -14.93
N TYR A 283 3.93 9.06 -14.67
CA TYR A 283 4.99 8.54 -13.78
C TYR A 283 6.38 8.87 -14.31
N ALA A 284 6.63 8.63 -15.61
CA ALA A 284 7.87 8.99 -16.25
C ALA A 284 8.17 10.51 -16.21
N LYS A 285 7.12 11.33 -16.39
CA LYS A 285 7.26 12.81 -16.28
C LYS A 285 7.58 13.26 -14.85
N LEU A 286 7.12 12.53 -13.86
CA LEU A 286 7.42 12.77 -12.45
C LEU A 286 8.86 12.34 -12.11
N GLY A 287 9.43 11.42 -12.89
CA GLY A 287 10.72 10.80 -12.62
C GLY A 287 10.65 9.62 -11.64
N ALA A 288 9.44 9.10 -11.39
CA ALA A 288 9.25 7.94 -10.55
C ALA A 288 9.66 6.65 -11.29
N GLU A 289 10.32 5.74 -10.57
CA GLU A 289 10.58 4.40 -11.07
C GLU A 289 9.31 3.55 -10.96
N VAL A 290 9.02 2.75 -11.99
CA VAL A 290 7.80 1.93 -12.06
C VAL A 290 8.17 0.45 -12.04
N LEU A 291 7.55 -0.31 -11.13
CA LEU A 291 7.60 -1.76 -11.11
C LEU A 291 6.19 -2.33 -11.29
N GLU A 292 6.08 -3.40 -12.05
CA GLU A 292 4.82 -4.04 -12.46
C GLU A 292 4.87 -5.54 -12.12
N THR A 293 3.83 -6.06 -11.46
CA THR A 293 3.85 -7.48 -11.02
C THR A 293 3.87 -8.48 -12.16
N ASP A 294 3.28 -8.17 -13.31
CA ASP A 294 3.31 -9.01 -14.50
C ASP A 294 4.72 -9.11 -15.13
N ILE A 295 5.55 -8.07 -14.97
CA ILE A 295 6.93 -8.02 -15.48
C ILE A 295 7.92 -8.50 -14.40
N ASN A 296 7.82 -7.96 -13.20
CA ASN A 296 8.82 -8.12 -12.13
C ASN A 296 8.51 -9.29 -11.17
N GLY A 297 7.38 -9.99 -11.34
CA GLY A 297 6.91 -10.96 -10.36
C GLY A 297 6.45 -10.30 -9.06
N THR A 298 6.54 -11.01 -7.96
CA THR A 298 6.30 -10.41 -6.65
C THR A 298 7.31 -9.30 -6.38
N ILE A 299 6.82 -8.09 -6.08
CA ILE A 299 7.67 -6.93 -5.75
C ILE A 299 7.74 -6.83 -4.24
N THR A 300 8.96 -6.85 -3.71
CA THR A 300 9.23 -6.81 -2.27
C THR A 300 9.85 -5.47 -1.89
N ILE A 301 9.25 -4.81 -0.92
CA ILE A 301 9.76 -3.60 -0.28
C ILE A 301 10.16 -3.98 1.14
N THR A 302 11.40 -3.67 1.52
CA THR A 302 11.94 -3.93 2.85
C THR A 302 12.40 -2.62 3.46
N THR A 303 11.98 -2.34 4.71
CA THR A 303 12.37 -1.11 5.39
C THR A 303 12.64 -1.34 6.87
N ASP A 304 13.57 -0.58 7.41
CA ASP A 304 13.84 -0.47 8.85
C ASP A 304 13.20 0.80 9.47
N GLY A 305 12.42 1.54 8.65
CA GLY A 305 11.77 2.78 9.02
C GLY A 305 12.57 4.05 8.68
N ARG A 306 13.79 3.92 8.18
CA ARG A 306 14.63 5.02 7.66
C ARG A 306 15.01 4.77 6.22
N ASP A 307 15.66 3.63 6.00
CA ASP A 307 16.06 3.19 4.67
C ASP A 307 15.06 2.16 4.14
N TYR A 308 14.96 2.04 2.84
CA TYR A 308 14.17 1.00 2.19
C TYR A 308 14.82 0.50 0.91
N GLN A 309 14.52 -0.73 0.57
CA GLN A 309 14.94 -1.38 -0.67
C GLN A 309 13.71 -1.92 -1.37
N ILE A 310 13.71 -1.87 -2.70
CA ILE A 310 12.65 -2.42 -3.54
C ILE A 310 13.27 -3.35 -4.55
N GLU A 311 12.73 -4.56 -4.67
CA GLU A 311 13.20 -5.55 -5.62
C GLU A 311 12.04 -6.35 -6.20
N GLY A 312 12.13 -6.70 -7.48
CA GLY A 312 11.26 -7.65 -8.14
C GLY A 312 11.83 -9.07 -8.02
N GLU A 313 10.97 -10.05 -8.08
CA GLU A 313 11.35 -11.47 -8.08
C GLU A 313 12.00 -11.90 -9.41
N ARG A 314 11.65 -11.19 -10.51
CA ARG A 314 12.14 -11.43 -11.88
C ARG A 314 12.90 -10.22 -12.42
#